data_262b28f7000b8c368c26f35beec543b4
#
_entry.id   262b28f7000b8c368c26f35beec543b4
#
_cell.length_a   1.000
_cell.length_b   1.000
_cell.length_c   1.000
_cell.angle_alpha   90.00
_cell.angle_beta   90.00
_cell.angle_gamma   90.00
#
_symmetry.space_group_name_H-M   'P 1'
#
loop_
_entity.id
_entity.type
_entity.pdbx_description
1 polymer ?
#
loop_
_entity_poly.entity_id
_entity_poly.type
_entity_poly.pdbx_seq_one_letter_code
_entity_poly.pdbx_strand_id
1 'polypeptide(L)'
;MGATLYGASSLKPPPPGSRRTETLALIYQEVLTVTIRVRGNRQTVPDSQAFRIQMQAALRFAEKEGVGRGYSPEDVRLTTTAVVAFLDESILNSTNPAFSDWSRMPLQTELFGSNVAGESFFENLDRLQNRSDSMDVADILELRHR
;
A
#
# COMPACT_ATOMS: atom_id res chain seq x y z
N MET A 1 -28.90 1.46 -0.27
CA MET A 1 -28.52 1.40 -0.76
C MET A 1 -27.67 2.11 -1.28
N GLY A 2 -27.37 3.00 -0.86
CA GLY A 2 -26.40 3.79 -1.41
C GLY A 2 -25.22 3.07 -1.87
N ALA A 3 -24.75 2.27 -1.09
CA ALA A 3 -23.60 1.52 -1.48
C ALA A 3 -23.84 0.80 -2.74
N THR A 4 -25.02 0.38 -2.92
CA THR A 4 -25.32 -0.36 -4.06
C THR A 4 -25.32 0.46 -5.25
N LEU A 5 -25.71 1.69 -5.14
CA LEU A 5 -25.81 2.47 -6.24
C LEU A 5 -24.56 2.71 -6.86
N TYR A 6 -23.67 3.35 -6.22
CA TYR A 6 -22.46 3.61 -6.89
C TYR A 6 -21.64 2.36 -6.95
N GLY A 7 -22.00 1.39 -6.15
CA GLY A 7 -21.37 0.12 -6.23
C GLY A 7 -21.55 -0.55 -7.55
N ALA A 8 -22.74 -0.47 -8.06
CA ALA A 8 -23.02 -1.13 -9.31
C ALA A 8 -22.16 -0.55 -10.41
N SER A 9 -22.06 0.75 -10.41
CA SER A 9 -21.28 1.39 -11.41
C SER A 9 -19.84 1.09 -11.24
N SER A 10 -19.37 1.12 -10.04
CA SER A 10 -17.98 0.88 -9.81
C SER A 10 -17.57 -0.55 -9.97
N LEU A 11 -18.52 -1.45 -10.03
CA LEU A 11 -18.20 -2.83 -10.21
C LEU A 11 -17.87 -3.18 -11.64
N LYS A 12 -18.13 -2.29 -12.54
CA LYS A 12 -17.76 -2.55 -13.89
C LYS A 12 -16.29 -2.59 -14.00
N PRO A 13 -15.72 -3.64 -14.56
CA PRO A 13 -14.26 -3.72 -14.64
C PRO A 13 -13.74 -2.65 -15.58
N PRO A 14 -12.60 -2.06 -15.26
CA PRO A 14 -12.00 -1.08 -16.13
C PRO A 14 -11.47 -1.75 -17.38
N PRO A 15 -11.24 -1.00 -18.43
CA PRO A 15 -10.67 -1.55 -19.64
C PRO A 15 -9.32 -2.20 -19.33
N PRO A 16 -9.01 -3.28 -20.01
CA PRO A 16 -7.75 -3.96 -19.74
C PRO A 16 -6.57 -3.03 -19.92
N GLY A 17 -5.71 -3.07 -18.96
CA GLY A 17 -4.45 -2.37 -19.07
C GLY A 17 -4.42 -0.94 -18.63
N SER A 18 -5.47 -0.18 -18.72
CA SER A 18 -5.34 1.21 -18.45
C SER A 18 -5.64 1.67 -17.04
N ARG A 19 -6.70 1.23 -16.44
CA ARG A 19 -7.04 1.72 -15.12
C ARG A 19 -7.02 0.72 -14.03
N ARG A 20 -6.54 -0.48 -14.31
CA ARG A 20 -6.56 -1.52 -13.31
C ARG A 20 -5.68 -1.21 -12.12
N THR A 21 -4.49 -0.68 -12.37
CA THR A 21 -3.59 -0.37 -11.26
C THR A 21 -4.13 0.77 -10.44
N GLU A 22 -4.77 1.71 -11.10
CA GLU A 22 -5.37 2.82 -10.40
C GLU A 22 -6.43 2.35 -9.44
N THR A 23 -7.29 1.44 -9.88
CA THR A 23 -8.32 0.91 -9.02
C THR A 23 -7.73 0.06 -7.92
N LEU A 24 -6.68 -0.68 -8.23
CA LEU A 24 -6.03 -1.51 -7.24
C LEU A 24 -5.41 -0.65 -6.14
N ALA A 25 -4.77 0.44 -6.51
CA ALA A 25 -4.19 1.34 -5.52
C ALA A 25 -5.26 1.89 -4.60
N LEU A 26 -6.43 2.19 -5.12
CA LEU A 26 -7.52 2.71 -4.30
C LEU A 26 -7.98 1.72 -3.24
N ILE A 27 -7.83 0.43 -3.50
CA ILE A 27 -8.20 -0.57 -2.52
C ILE A 27 -7.31 -0.46 -1.29
N TYR A 28 -6.10 0.09 -1.45
CA TYR A 28 -5.16 0.26 -0.35
C TYR A 28 -5.24 1.65 0.27
N GLN A 29 -6.28 2.41 -0.05
CA GLN A 29 -6.32 3.82 0.36
C GLN A 29 -6.31 4.02 1.87
N GLU A 30 -6.78 3.08 2.64
CA GLU A 30 -6.73 3.23 4.09
C GLU A 30 -5.29 3.28 4.57
N VAL A 31 -4.46 2.36 4.09
CA VAL A 31 -3.06 2.34 4.49
C VAL A 31 -2.34 3.57 3.94
N LEU A 32 -2.65 3.93 2.69
CA LEU A 32 -1.99 5.09 2.09
C LEU A 32 -2.35 6.38 2.80
N THR A 33 -3.60 6.52 3.21
CA THR A 33 -4.02 7.70 3.95
C THR A 33 -3.29 7.80 5.28
N VAL A 34 -3.21 6.69 6.01
CA VAL A 34 -2.51 6.67 7.28
C VAL A 34 -1.04 6.99 7.07
N THR A 35 -0.45 6.45 6.01
CA THR A 35 0.96 6.70 5.72
C THR A 35 1.22 8.19 5.48
N ILE A 36 0.36 8.84 4.74
CA ILE A 36 0.50 10.26 4.48
C ILE A 36 0.36 11.06 5.77
N ARG A 37 -0.56 10.64 6.64
CA ARG A 37 -0.73 11.32 7.92
C ARG A 37 0.50 11.14 8.81
N VAL A 38 1.12 9.97 8.77
CA VAL A 38 2.36 9.74 9.51
C VAL A 38 3.44 10.69 8.99
N ARG A 39 3.55 10.82 7.68
CA ARG A 39 4.56 11.71 7.10
C ARG A 39 4.33 13.16 7.51
N GLY A 40 3.10 13.55 7.70
CA GLY A 40 2.77 14.92 8.11
C GLY A 40 2.67 15.11 9.60
N ASN A 41 3.04 14.09 10.38
CA ASN A 41 2.96 14.12 11.84
C ASN A 41 1.55 14.40 12.32
N ARG A 42 0.58 13.85 11.63
CA ARG A 42 -0.82 14.04 11.99
C ARG A 42 -1.49 12.79 12.50
N GLN A 43 -0.76 11.68 12.52
CA GLN A 43 -1.33 10.41 12.96
C GLN A 43 -1.05 10.21 14.43
N THR A 44 -2.10 9.98 15.19
CA THR A 44 -1.94 9.63 16.59
C THR A 44 -1.63 8.15 16.70
N VAL A 45 -0.53 7.83 17.37
CA VAL A 45 -0.10 6.44 17.52
C VAL A 45 0.28 6.22 18.97
N PRO A 46 -0.68 5.81 19.80
CA PRO A 46 -0.37 5.57 21.20
C PRO A 46 0.53 4.36 21.41
N ASP A 47 0.41 3.37 20.54
CA ASP A 47 1.14 2.12 20.72
C ASP A 47 1.53 1.58 19.35
N SER A 48 2.82 1.41 19.12
CA SER A 48 3.27 0.99 17.80
C SER A 48 2.87 -0.46 17.48
N GLN A 49 2.75 -1.30 18.49
CA GLN A 49 2.35 -2.69 18.25
C GLN A 49 0.89 -2.74 17.78
N ALA A 50 0.02 -1.98 18.42
CA ALA A 50 -1.38 -1.91 17.98
C ALA A 50 -1.47 -1.32 16.57
N PHE A 51 -0.63 -0.32 16.28
CA PHE A 51 -0.61 0.28 14.97
C PHE A 51 -0.17 -0.74 13.92
N ARG A 52 0.85 -1.53 14.25
CA ARG A 52 1.34 -2.56 13.35
C ARG A 52 0.24 -3.58 13.03
N ILE A 53 -0.46 -4.02 14.05
CA ILE A 53 -1.56 -4.97 13.88
C ILE A 53 -2.66 -4.37 13.00
N GLN A 54 -2.96 -3.11 13.22
CA GLN A 54 -3.98 -2.44 12.43
C GLN A 54 -3.58 -2.35 10.96
N MET A 55 -2.33 -2.04 10.69
CA MET A 55 -1.86 -1.94 9.31
C MET A 55 -1.83 -3.31 8.65
N GLN A 56 -1.44 -4.34 9.38
CA GLN A 56 -1.45 -5.68 8.82
C GLN A 56 -2.86 -6.13 8.47
N ALA A 57 -3.83 -5.81 9.33
CA ALA A 57 -5.21 -6.16 9.05
C ALA A 57 -5.73 -5.44 7.82
N ALA A 58 -5.39 -4.15 7.69
CA ALA A 58 -5.82 -3.38 6.53
C ALA A 58 -5.20 -3.90 5.26
N LEU A 59 -3.95 -4.31 5.32
CA LEU A 59 -3.27 -4.86 4.15
C LEU A 59 -3.88 -6.19 3.72
N ARG A 60 -4.17 -7.05 4.69
CA ARG A 60 -4.80 -8.34 4.37
C ARG A 60 -6.18 -8.13 3.76
N PHE A 61 -6.92 -7.18 4.30
CA PHE A 61 -8.25 -6.88 3.76
C PHE A 61 -8.11 -6.39 2.32
N ALA A 62 -7.15 -5.51 2.05
CA ALA A 62 -6.94 -4.99 0.72
C ALA A 62 -6.55 -6.10 -0.25
N GLU A 63 -5.71 -7.03 0.19
CA GLU A 63 -5.30 -8.13 -0.67
C GLU A 63 -6.48 -9.01 -1.05
N LYS A 64 -7.31 -9.33 -0.06
CA LYS A 64 -8.47 -10.16 -0.33
C LYS A 64 -9.43 -9.44 -1.27
N GLU A 65 -9.60 -8.16 -1.06
CA GLU A 65 -10.47 -7.38 -1.90
C GLU A 65 -9.95 -7.33 -3.33
N GLY A 66 -8.65 -7.16 -3.48
CA GLY A 66 -8.04 -7.10 -4.81
C GLY A 66 -8.22 -8.40 -5.57
N VAL A 67 -7.93 -9.51 -4.92
CA VAL A 67 -8.10 -10.80 -5.56
C VAL A 67 -9.57 -11.07 -5.86
N GLY A 68 -10.45 -10.68 -4.93
CA GLY A 68 -11.89 -10.87 -5.12
C GLY A 68 -12.45 -10.08 -6.28
N ARG A 69 -11.80 -8.99 -6.65
CA ARG A 69 -12.24 -8.19 -7.79
C ARG A 69 -11.59 -8.61 -9.09
N GLY A 70 -10.80 -9.67 -9.06
CA GLY A 70 -10.24 -10.20 -10.30
C GLY A 70 -8.83 -9.78 -10.63
N TYR A 71 -8.17 -9.04 -9.75
CA TYR A 71 -6.78 -8.69 -10.00
C TYR A 71 -5.92 -9.93 -9.77
N SER A 72 -4.84 -10.04 -10.51
CA SER A 72 -3.99 -11.20 -10.37
C SER A 72 -3.31 -11.19 -9.02
N PRO A 73 -3.07 -12.36 -8.43
CA PRO A 73 -2.35 -12.40 -7.15
C PRO A 73 -0.99 -11.73 -7.23
N GLU A 74 -0.35 -11.81 -8.39
CA GLU A 74 0.95 -11.18 -8.56
C GLU A 74 0.84 -9.65 -8.49
N ASP A 75 -0.15 -9.08 -9.16
CA ASP A 75 -0.34 -7.64 -9.12
C ASP A 75 -0.69 -7.16 -7.72
N VAL A 76 -1.50 -7.94 -7.01
CA VAL A 76 -1.85 -7.61 -5.65
C VAL A 76 -0.60 -7.64 -4.78
N ARG A 77 0.24 -8.65 -4.95
CA ARG A 77 1.45 -8.75 -4.16
C ARG A 77 2.43 -7.61 -4.44
N LEU A 78 2.58 -7.25 -5.70
CA LEU A 78 3.46 -6.14 -6.05
C LEU A 78 2.96 -4.84 -5.46
N THR A 79 1.65 -4.63 -5.47
CA THR A 79 1.07 -3.42 -4.90
C THR A 79 1.25 -3.41 -3.39
N THR A 80 1.02 -4.54 -2.74
CA THR A 80 1.24 -4.64 -1.29
C THR A 80 2.70 -4.32 -0.97
N THR A 81 3.63 -4.85 -1.74
CA THR A 81 5.05 -4.59 -1.49
C THR A 81 5.36 -3.10 -1.58
N ALA A 82 4.83 -2.43 -2.59
CA ALA A 82 5.07 -1.00 -2.76
C ALA A 82 4.46 -0.20 -1.62
N VAL A 83 3.25 -0.55 -1.21
CA VAL A 83 2.56 0.17 -0.14
C VAL A 83 3.29 -0.02 1.19
N VAL A 84 3.73 -1.25 1.47
CA VAL A 84 4.44 -1.53 2.71
C VAL A 84 5.78 -0.81 2.74
N ALA A 85 6.50 -0.77 1.61
CA ALA A 85 7.77 -0.06 1.56
C ALA A 85 7.57 1.44 1.82
N PHE A 86 6.51 2.00 1.26
CA PHE A 86 6.20 3.41 1.47
C PHE A 86 5.85 3.66 2.94
N LEU A 87 5.09 2.78 3.54
CA LEU A 87 4.72 2.90 4.94
C LEU A 87 5.96 2.83 5.83
N ASP A 88 6.80 1.82 5.62
CA ASP A 88 8.00 1.67 6.43
C ASP A 88 8.90 2.89 6.31
N GLU A 89 9.11 3.37 5.11
CA GLU A 89 9.97 4.52 4.92
C GLU A 89 9.40 5.74 5.63
N SER A 90 8.10 5.92 5.56
CA SER A 90 7.46 7.06 6.19
C SER A 90 7.59 7.00 7.71
N ILE A 91 7.45 5.80 8.26
CA ILE A 91 7.58 5.60 9.70
C ILE A 91 9.03 5.81 10.15
N LEU A 92 9.98 5.29 9.38
CA LEU A 92 11.39 5.43 9.76
C LEU A 92 11.85 6.87 9.70
N ASN A 93 11.19 7.69 8.92
CA ASN A 93 11.51 9.11 8.84
C ASN A 93 10.66 9.95 9.78
N SER A 94 9.78 9.32 10.54
CA SER A 94 8.92 10.05 11.47
C SER A 94 9.69 10.36 12.75
N THR A 95 9.33 11.47 13.38
CA THR A 95 9.92 11.80 14.66
C THR A 95 9.05 11.34 15.83
N ASN A 96 7.96 10.64 15.54
CA ASN A 96 7.07 10.16 16.59
C ASN A 96 7.77 9.10 17.42
N PRO A 97 7.94 9.31 18.72
CA PRO A 97 8.67 8.33 19.54
C PRO A 97 8.00 6.96 19.62
N ALA A 98 6.72 6.88 19.31
CA ALA A 98 6.05 5.58 19.31
C ALA A 98 6.66 4.63 18.30
N PHE A 99 7.35 5.16 17.29
CA PHE A 99 7.95 4.35 16.24
C PHE A 99 9.44 4.07 16.45
N SER A 100 9.97 4.37 17.62
CA SER A 100 11.41 4.29 17.82
C SER A 100 11.98 2.89 17.58
N ASP A 101 11.19 1.86 17.77
CA ASP A 101 11.65 0.49 17.56
C ASP A 101 11.34 -0.08 16.19
N TRP A 102 10.72 0.70 15.34
CA TRP A 102 10.26 0.16 14.05
C TRP A 102 11.42 -0.37 13.19
N SER A 103 12.58 0.27 13.28
CA SER A 103 13.70 -0.14 12.45
C SER A 103 14.22 -1.54 12.78
N ARG A 104 13.92 -2.05 13.96
CA ARG A 104 14.34 -3.39 14.32
C ARG A 104 13.59 -4.45 13.54
N MET A 105 12.34 -4.16 13.19
CA MET A 105 11.55 -5.09 12.43
C MET A 105 10.58 -4.29 11.59
N PRO A 106 11.05 -3.75 10.46
CA PRO A 106 10.12 -3.06 9.56
C PRO A 106 9.02 -4.01 9.11
N LEU A 107 7.89 -3.47 8.72
CA LEU A 107 6.76 -4.30 8.34
C LEU A 107 7.10 -5.19 7.15
N GLN A 108 7.91 -4.68 6.22
CA GLN A 108 8.30 -5.50 5.07
C GLN A 108 9.08 -6.73 5.50
N THR A 109 9.90 -6.61 6.55
CA THR A 109 10.63 -7.76 7.04
C THR A 109 9.69 -8.77 7.67
N GLU A 110 8.74 -8.27 8.44
CA GLU A 110 7.79 -9.15 9.11
C GLU A 110 6.90 -9.86 8.11
N LEU A 111 6.46 -9.18 7.07
CA LEU A 111 5.53 -9.76 6.12
C LEU A 111 6.21 -10.59 5.04
N PHE A 112 7.39 -10.21 4.64
CA PHE A 112 8.05 -10.86 3.49
C PHE A 112 9.35 -11.55 3.85
N GLY A 113 9.78 -11.44 5.07
CA GLY A 113 10.98 -12.13 5.54
C GLY A 113 12.29 -11.49 5.14
N SER A 114 12.24 -10.35 4.47
CA SER A 114 13.47 -9.69 4.09
C SER A 114 13.17 -8.24 3.75
N ASN A 115 14.23 -7.48 3.58
CA ASN A 115 14.09 -6.07 3.26
C ASN A 115 13.88 -5.92 1.75
N VAL A 116 12.63 -5.96 1.33
CA VAL A 116 12.31 -5.90 -0.08
C VAL A 116 12.38 -4.49 -0.64
N ALA A 117 12.58 -3.50 0.25
CA ALA A 117 12.73 -2.14 -0.21
C ALA A 117 14.08 -1.88 -0.85
N GLY A 118 14.99 -2.84 -0.76
CA GLY A 118 16.28 -2.69 -1.42
C GLY A 118 16.09 -2.89 -2.90
N GLU A 119 16.80 -3.83 -3.46
CA GLU A 119 16.72 -4.06 -4.91
C GLU A 119 15.39 -4.64 -5.32
N SER A 120 14.85 -5.56 -4.54
CA SER A 120 13.61 -6.21 -4.94
C SER A 120 12.46 -5.23 -5.14
N PHE A 121 12.41 -4.21 -4.31
CA PHE A 121 11.36 -3.23 -4.40
C PHE A 121 11.37 -2.54 -5.76
N PHE A 122 12.54 -2.10 -6.19
CA PHE A 122 12.65 -1.39 -7.45
C PHE A 122 12.41 -2.30 -8.65
N GLU A 123 12.83 -3.54 -8.55
CA GLU A 123 12.56 -4.50 -9.60
C GLU A 123 11.08 -4.75 -9.74
N ASN A 124 10.39 -4.92 -8.62
CA ASN A 124 8.97 -5.17 -8.64
C ASN A 124 8.21 -3.98 -9.19
N LEU A 125 8.64 -2.80 -8.83
CA LEU A 125 8.02 -1.60 -9.29
C LEU A 125 8.18 -1.42 -10.78
N ASP A 126 9.38 -1.67 -11.28
CA ASP A 126 9.67 -1.57 -12.68
C ASP A 126 8.82 -2.55 -13.46
N ARG A 127 8.70 -3.76 -12.97
CA ARG A 127 7.90 -4.78 -13.60
C ARG A 127 6.42 -4.37 -13.64
N LEU A 128 5.94 -3.78 -12.57
CA LEU A 128 4.56 -3.35 -12.49
C LEU A 128 4.30 -2.22 -13.47
N GLN A 129 5.20 -1.29 -13.56
CA GLN A 129 5.06 -0.19 -14.49
C GLN A 129 5.07 -0.67 -15.93
N ASN A 130 5.95 -1.60 -16.22
CA ASN A 130 6.04 -2.13 -17.58
C ASN A 130 4.79 -2.89 -17.98
N ARG A 131 4.12 -3.49 -17.01
CA ARG A 131 2.94 -4.28 -17.32
C ARG A 131 1.72 -3.45 -17.57
N SER A 132 1.57 -2.37 -16.88
CA SER A 132 0.30 -1.72 -16.92
C SER A 132 0.33 -0.24 -17.02
N ASP A 133 1.42 0.37 -17.32
CA ASP A 133 1.46 1.78 -17.39
C ASP A 133 0.85 2.39 -16.17
N SER A 134 1.19 1.94 -15.04
CA SER A 134 0.46 2.31 -13.87
C SER A 134 0.86 3.67 -13.37
N MET A 135 0.07 4.62 -13.75
CA MET A 135 0.24 5.97 -13.26
C MET A 135 0.09 6.04 -11.78
N ASP A 136 -0.77 5.21 -11.22
CA ASP A 136 -1.00 5.28 -9.79
C ASP A 136 0.13 4.76 -8.96
N VAL A 137 0.83 3.77 -9.44
CA VAL A 137 2.01 3.31 -8.73
C VAL A 137 3.08 4.39 -8.79
N ALA A 138 3.19 5.04 -9.93
CA ALA A 138 4.13 6.15 -10.06
C ALA A 138 3.74 7.27 -9.12
N ASP A 139 2.45 7.53 -8.97
CA ASP A 139 1.98 8.56 -8.06
C ASP A 139 2.31 8.23 -6.62
N ILE A 140 2.20 6.99 -6.23
CA ILE A 140 2.58 6.57 -4.89
C ILE A 140 4.05 6.87 -4.64
N LEU A 141 4.87 6.61 -5.64
CA LEU A 141 6.29 6.88 -5.51
C LEU A 141 6.57 8.37 -5.43
N GLU A 142 5.81 9.14 -6.15
CA GLU A 142 5.98 10.58 -6.08
C GLU A 142 5.64 11.11 -4.72
N LEU A 143 4.62 10.58 -4.10
CA LEU A 143 4.27 10.98 -2.76
C LEU A 143 5.41 10.76 -1.80
N ARG A 144 6.21 9.76 -2.04
CA ARG A 144 7.38 9.49 -1.22
C ARG A 144 8.35 10.65 -1.23
N HIS A 145 8.44 11.37 -2.31
CA HIS A 145 9.42 12.43 -2.46
C HIS A 145 8.89 13.80 -2.07
N ARG A 146 7.66 13.87 -1.64
CA ARG A 146 7.10 15.12 -1.21
C ARG A 146 7.17 15.26 0.28
#